data_a96aada81e82ec0d7c96daeb3c034348
#
_entry.id   a96aada81e82ec0d7c96daeb3c034348
#
_cell.length_a   1.000
_cell.length_b   1.000
_cell.length_c   1.000
_cell.angle_alpha   90.00
_cell.angle_beta   90.00
_cell.angle_gamma   90.00
#
_symmetry.space_group_name_H-M   'P 1'
#
loop_
_entity.id
_entity.type
_entity.pdbx_description
1 polymer ?
#
loop_
_entity_poly.entity_id
_entity_poly.type
_entity_poly.pdbx_seq_one_letter_code
_entity_poly.pdbx_strand_id
1 'polypeptide(L)'
;MNKMLDYLNGYKRECVLAPLFKMLEASFDLFVPLVMADIVNVGIAAHDFHYILMRCGILLLLAIIGLACSLTAQYFSAKASVGYSTALRHALFAHIQTLSFTEMDTLGTSTLITRMTSDLNQVQSGLNLFLRLFLRSPFVVFGAMIMAFTVNVRAALIFVVAIPLLSVVVFGVMVVTRPLYKTVQTRLDRVLGLTRENLTGARVVRAFDKEQTEVNRFEDANALLTKMQLHVGHISALMNPLTYVIINLAIVALLYVGSVQIHVGGMASGDVIALVNYMNQILVELVKLANLIVQVSKALACAGRVQAVLDTKPGMQFPQEVPGEVPAEKQNDAVRFDHVGLTYAGAGAPSLTDISFTAEKGQTIGVIGGTGSGKSSLVSLIPRFYDATEGSVEIFGHPVQDYPREELRGKVSVVMQKAQLFGGTIRSNLLWGNQNASDADLWAALETAQAAEFVHSKPLGLDEPVEQGGRNLSGGQKQRLTIARALVSKPEILILDDSASALDYATDAALRKALAALPGSMTVFIVSQRAASLQHADQILVLDDGHLAGLGTHAELLASCPVYEEIYASQFKKGDARQ
;
A
#
# COMPACT_ATOMS: atom_id res chain seq x y z
N MET A 1 6.99 -8.27 15.95
CA MET A 1 6.91 -9.58 15.26
C MET A 1 5.93 -10.55 15.90
N ASN A 2 5.81 -10.63 17.24
CA ASN A 2 4.85 -11.53 17.90
C ASN A 2 3.39 -11.25 17.52
N LYS A 3 2.97 -9.99 17.44
CA LYS A 3 1.59 -9.63 17.03
C LYS A 3 1.21 -10.11 15.63
N MET A 4 2.16 -10.17 14.68
CA MET A 4 1.86 -10.68 13.35
C MET A 4 1.64 -12.19 13.33
N LEU A 5 2.30 -12.94 14.23
CA LEU A 5 2.10 -14.39 14.33
C LEU A 5 0.71 -14.74 14.87
N ASP A 6 0.04 -13.83 15.58
CA ASP A 6 -1.32 -14.05 16.08
C ASP A 6 -2.33 -14.26 14.94
N TYR A 7 -2.11 -13.68 13.78
CA TYR A 7 -2.94 -13.90 12.58
C TYR A 7 -2.80 -15.32 12.00
N LEU A 8 -1.78 -16.09 12.42
CA LEU A 8 -1.66 -17.53 12.12
C LEU A 8 -2.45 -18.44 13.05
N ASN A 9 -3.00 -17.93 14.15
CA ASN A 9 -3.67 -18.73 15.15
C ASN A 9 -4.83 -19.58 14.59
N GLY A 10 -5.52 -19.06 13.57
CA GLY A 10 -6.59 -19.80 12.86
C GLY A 10 -6.10 -20.92 11.94
N TYR A 11 -4.79 -20.99 11.66
CA TYR A 11 -4.18 -21.90 10.67
C TYR A 11 -3.05 -22.76 11.25
N LYS A 12 -3.01 -22.94 12.57
CA LYS A 12 -1.95 -23.73 13.26
C LYS A 12 -1.86 -25.16 12.74
N ARG A 13 -3.00 -25.80 12.50
CA ARG A 13 -3.05 -27.18 11.98
C ARG A 13 -2.41 -27.28 10.60
N GLU A 14 -2.76 -26.37 9.71
CA GLU A 14 -2.22 -26.28 8.36
C GLU A 14 -0.72 -26.00 8.38
N CYS A 15 -0.24 -25.15 9.28
CA CYS A 15 1.18 -24.84 9.45
C CYS A 15 2.02 -26.04 9.92
N VAL A 16 1.41 -27.01 10.59
CA VAL A 16 2.06 -28.26 11.01
C VAL A 16 1.91 -29.34 9.93
N LEU A 17 0.72 -29.48 9.36
CA LEU A 17 0.44 -30.54 8.38
C LEU A 17 1.20 -30.33 7.07
N ALA A 18 1.35 -29.07 6.60
CA ALA A 18 2.05 -28.80 5.34
C ALA A 18 3.52 -29.28 5.38
N PRO A 19 4.37 -28.89 6.35
CA PRO A 19 5.72 -29.41 6.48
C PRO A 19 5.77 -30.92 6.73
N LEU A 20 4.84 -31.47 7.53
CA LEU A 20 4.78 -32.91 7.83
C LEU A 20 4.61 -33.73 6.54
N PHE A 21 3.59 -33.41 5.72
CA PHE A 21 3.40 -34.11 4.44
C PHE A 21 4.55 -33.87 3.47
N LYS A 22 5.21 -32.72 3.54
CA LYS A 22 6.38 -32.43 2.71
C LYS A 22 7.63 -33.22 3.13
N MET A 23 7.79 -33.47 4.43
CA MET A 23 8.81 -34.38 4.95
C MET A 23 8.51 -35.84 4.60
N LEU A 24 7.23 -36.25 4.66
CA LEU A 24 6.81 -37.60 4.30
C LEU A 24 7.07 -37.86 2.81
N GLU A 25 6.72 -36.93 1.91
CA GLU A 25 7.10 -36.97 0.50
C GLU A 25 8.62 -37.14 0.33
N ALA A 26 9.41 -36.30 1.02
CA ALA A 26 10.87 -36.38 0.97
C ALA A 26 11.43 -37.74 1.44
N SER A 27 10.77 -38.35 2.45
CA SER A 27 11.15 -39.70 2.90
C SER A 27 10.97 -40.73 1.79
N PHE A 28 9.85 -40.67 1.07
CA PHE A 28 9.66 -41.58 -0.09
C PHE A 28 10.65 -41.32 -1.22
N ASP A 29 10.97 -40.05 -1.51
CA ASP A 29 11.99 -39.68 -2.51
C ASP A 29 13.37 -40.30 -2.18
N LEU A 30 13.72 -40.43 -0.88
CA LEU A 30 14.96 -41.04 -0.45
C LEU A 30 15.02 -42.59 -0.64
N PHE A 31 13.87 -43.26 -0.69
CA PHE A 31 13.81 -44.70 -0.95
C PHE A 31 13.93 -45.06 -2.44
N VAL A 32 13.57 -44.14 -3.34
CA VAL A 32 13.60 -44.39 -4.79
C VAL A 32 14.96 -44.86 -5.29
N PRO A 33 16.12 -44.24 -4.94
CA PRO A 33 17.43 -44.71 -5.39
C PRO A 33 17.77 -46.12 -4.91
N LEU A 34 17.33 -46.54 -3.71
CA LEU A 34 17.55 -47.90 -3.20
C LEU A 34 16.78 -48.95 -3.99
N VAL A 35 15.51 -48.69 -4.29
CA VAL A 35 14.68 -49.59 -5.11
C VAL A 35 15.27 -49.70 -6.53
N MET A 36 15.81 -48.60 -7.07
CA MET A 36 16.55 -48.62 -8.35
C MET A 36 17.79 -49.49 -8.25
N ALA A 37 18.55 -49.41 -7.15
CA ALA A 37 19.72 -50.27 -6.91
C ALA A 37 19.31 -51.74 -6.86
N ASP A 38 18.23 -52.09 -6.18
CA ASP A 38 17.71 -53.47 -6.12
C ASP A 38 17.34 -54.01 -7.50
N ILE A 39 16.69 -53.19 -8.36
CA ILE A 39 16.37 -53.59 -9.73
C ILE A 39 17.66 -53.99 -10.50
N VAL A 40 18.71 -53.18 -10.34
CA VAL A 40 19.98 -53.43 -11.04
C VAL A 40 20.73 -54.63 -10.43
N ASN A 41 20.84 -54.65 -9.10
CA ASN A 41 21.67 -55.63 -8.39
C ASN A 41 21.09 -57.05 -8.41
N VAL A 42 19.75 -57.18 -8.34
CA VAL A 42 19.07 -58.48 -8.25
C VAL A 42 18.33 -58.76 -9.57
N GLY A 43 17.45 -57.90 -9.99
CA GLY A 43 16.56 -58.13 -11.13
C GLY A 43 17.32 -58.31 -12.46
N ILE A 44 18.15 -57.35 -12.79
CA ILE A 44 18.93 -57.39 -14.06
C ILE A 44 20.03 -58.43 -13.98
N ALA A 45 20.74 -58.51 -12.85
CA ALA A 45 21.83 -59.46 -12.68
C ALA A 45 21.37 -60.94 -12.73
N ALA A 46 20.18 -61.24 -12.19
CA ALA A 46 19.59 -62.58 -12.22
C ALA A 46 18.70 -62.83 -13.46
N HIS A 47 18.52 -61.85 -14.37
CA HIS A 47 17.57 -61.89 -15.48
C HIS A 47 16.12 -62.20 -15.05
N ASP A 48 15.73 -61.85 -13.83
CA ASP A 48 14.40 -62.11 -13.28
C ASP A 48 13.44 -60.97 -13.63
N PHE A 49 12.68 -61.16 -14.71
CA PHE A 49 11.70 -60.17 -15.19
C PHE A 49 10.54 -59.95 -14.19
N HIS A 50 10.15 -61.01 -13.46
CA HIS A 50 9.07 -60.88 -12.47
C HIS A 50 9.50 -60.00 -11.30
N TYR A 51 10.72 -60.14 -10.81
CA TYR A 51 11.31 -59.30 -9.78
C TYR A 51 11.37 -57.83 -10.20
N ILE A 52 11.85 -57.59 -11.44
CA ILE A 52 11.92 -56.23 -12.01
C ILE A 52 10.54 -55.60 -12.04
N LEU A 53 9.52 -56.33 -12.55
CA LEU A 53 8.16 -55.83 -12.65
C LEU A 53 7.56 -55.47 -11.26
N MET A 54 7.80 -56.34 -10.26
CA MET A 54 7.36 -56.10 -8.88
C MET A 54 8.02 -54.82 -8.30
N ARG A 55 9.32 -54.63 -8.48
CA ARG A 55 10.06 -53.45 -8.02
C ARG A 55 9.65 -52.19 -8.76
N CYS A 56 9.37 -52.24 -10.05
CA CYS A 56 8.75 -51.13 -10.80
C CYS A 56 7.38 -50.77 -10.26
N GLY A 57 6.57 -51.79 -9.86
CA GLY A 57 5.31 -51.58 -9.16
C GLY A 57 5.47 -50.81 -7.83
N ILE A 58 6.54 -51.14 -7.06
CA ILE A 58 6.86 -50.39 -5.83
C ILE A 58 7.25 -48.93 -6.14
N LEU A 59 8.06 -48.68 -7.18
CA LEU A 59 8.40 -47.32 -7.61
C LEU A 59 7.14 -46.52 -7.99
N LEU A 60 6.21 -47.14 -8.73
CA LEU A 60 4.97 -46.53 -9.11
C LEU A 60 4.10 -46.19 -7.86
N LEU A 61 4.06 -47.13 -6.90
CA LEU A 61 3.35 -46.93 -5.63
C LEU A 61 3.97 -45.76 -4.84
N LEU A 62 5.29 -45.71 -4.69
CA LEU A 62 6.00 -44.60 -4.04
C LEU A 62 5.72 -43.26 -4.74
N ALA A 63 5.69 -43.24 -6.06
CA ALA A 63 5.38 -42.04 -6.83
C ALA A 63 3.93 -41.57 -6.59
N ILE A 64 2.95 -42.48 -6.56
CA ILE A 64 1.55 -42.15 -6.27
C ILE A 64 1.37 -41.61 -4.85
N ILE A 65 1.98 -42.27 -3.86
CA ILE A 65 1.93 -41.80 -2.46
C ILE A 65 2.65 -40.46 -2.32
N GLY A 66 3.83 -40.31 -2.93
CA GLY A 66 4.57 -39.05 -2.97
C GLY A 66 3.76 -37.92 -3.60
N LEU A 67 3.07 -38.20 -4.70
CA LEU A 67 2.18 -37.22 -5.34
C LEU A 67 1.04 -36.81 -4.41
N ALA A 68 0.37 -37.77 -3.75
CA ALA A 68 -0.70 -37.49 -2.80
C ALA A 68 -0.21 -36.64 -1.62
N CYS A 69 0.97 -36.97 -1.07
CA CYS A 69 1.61 -36.17 -0.02
C CYS A 69 1.95 -34.75 -0.49
N SER A 70 2.49 -34.63 -1.72
CA SER A 70 2.85 -33.35 -2.33
C SER A 70 1.63 -32.44 -2.53
N LEU A 71 0.54 -32.97 -3.09
CA LEU A 71 -0.70 -32.24 -3.29
C LEU A 71 -1.32 -31.78 -1.95
N THR A 72 -1.32 -32.68 -0.96
CA THR A 72 -1.82 -32.38 0.38
C THR A 72 -0.99 -31.28 1.06
N ALA A 73 0.32 -31.37 1.00
CA ALA A 73 1.24 -30.35 1.52
C ALA A 73 1.04 -29.00 0.83
N GLN A 74 0.89 -29.01 -0.50
CA GLN A 74 0.63 -27.81 -1.30
C GLN A 74 -0.68 -27.15 -0.91
N TYR A 75 -1.74 -27.93 -0.74
CA TYR A 75 -3.05 -27.45 -0.33
C TYR A 75 -3.00 -26.77 1.04
N PHE A 76 -2.44 -27.44 2.07
CA PHE A 76 -2.36 -26.88 3.41
C PHE A 76 -1.43 -25.65 3.47
N SER A 77 -0.31 -25.65 2.76
CA SER A 77 0.58 -24.49 2.68
C SER A 77 -0.11 -23.30 2.00
N ALA A 78 -0.83 -23.54 0.90
CA ALA A 78 -1.59 -22.50 0.21
C ALA A 78 -2.71 -21.94 1.11
N LYS A 79 -3.49 -22.82 1.75
CA LYS A 79 -4.57 -22.44 2.66
C LYS A 79 -4.07 -21.59 3.83
N ALA A 80 -2.96 -21.99 4.47
CA ALA A 80 -2.35 -21.24 5.56
C ALA A 80 -1.83 -19.87 5.10
N SER A 81 -1.08 -19.83 4.00
CA SER A 81 -0.46 -18.58 3.52
C SER A 81 -1.49 -17.57 2.98
N VAL A 82 -2.51 -18.03 2.24
CA VAL A 82 -3.60 -17.18 1.75
C VAL A 82 -4.45 -16.68 2.90
N GLY A 83 -4.85 -17.59 3.82
CA GLY A 83 -5.66 -17.21 4.97
C GLY A 83 -4.95 -16.21 5.87
N TYR A 84 -3.67 -16.41 6.15
CA TYR A 84 -2.83 -15.45 6.88
C TYR A 84 -2.79 -14.08 6.19
N SER A 85 -2.52 -14.06 4.88
CA SER A 85 -2.47 -12.81 4.12
C SER A 85 -3.81 -12.08 4.10
N THR A 86 -4.92 -12.83 4.03
CA THR A 86 -6.28 -12.27 4.07
C THR A 86 -6.58 -11.63 5.43
N ALA A 87 -6.28 -12.34 6.52
CA ALA A 87 -6.46 -11.81 7.87
C ALA A 87 -5.61 -10.55 8.11
N LEU A 88 -4.35 -10.58 7.66
CA LEU A 88 -3.44 -9.44 7.79
C LEU A 88 -3.88 -8.24 6.93
N ARG A 89 -4.40 -8.50 5.72
CA ARG A 89 -4.95 -7.44 4.85
C ARG A 89 -6.17 -6.78 5.46
N HIS A 90 -7.06 -7.57 6.04
CA HIS A 90 -8.23 -7.05 6.75
C HIS A 90 -7.81 -6.19 7.95
N ALA A 91 -6.90 -6.69 8.79
CA ALA A 91 -6.42 -5.95 9.95
C ALA A 91 -5.70 -4.64 9.56
N LEU A 92 -4.86 -4.69 8.51
CA LEU A 92 -4.16 -3.51 8.01
C LEU A 92 -5.14 -2.47 7.46
N PHE A 93 -6.13 -2.89 6.68
CA PHE A 93 -7.14 -1.98 6.15
C PHE A 93 -7.98 -1.35 7.27
N ALA A 94 -8.45 -2.16 8.22
CA ALA A 94 -9.19 -1.67 9.38
C ALA A 94 -8.36 -0.66 10.19
N HIS A 95 -7.06 -0.96 10.40
CA HIS A 95 -6.16 -0.06 11.11
C HIS A 95 -5.94 1.27 10.37
N ILE A 96 -5.73 1.23 9.04
CA ILE A 96 -5.59 2.45 8.22
C ILE A 96 -6.81 3.36 8.37
N GLN A 97 -8.03 2.81 8.49
CA GLN A 97 -9.25 3.60 8.68
C GLN A 97 -9.34 4.28 10.07
N THR A 98 -8.52 3.86 11.03
CA THR A 98 -8.45 4.51 12.36
C THR A 98 -7.41 5.64 12.43
N LEU A 99 -6.49 5.72 11.47
CA LEU A 99 -5.45 6.74 11.43
C LEU A 99 -6.04 8.13 11.16
N SER A 100 -5.42 9.16 11.73
CA SER A 100 -5.75 10.56 11.46
C SER A 100 -5.11 11.04 10.15
N PHE A 101 -5.46 12.23 9.71
CA PHE A 101 -4.84 12.84 8.52
C PHE A 101 -3.33 13.04 8.72
N THR A 102 -2.88 13.37 9.92
CA THR A 102 -1.45 13.54 10.24
C THR A 102 -0.63 12.27 9.95
N GLU A 103 -1.09 11.11 10.40
CA GLU A 103 -0.42 9.84 10.10
C GLU A 103 -0.56 9.47 8.63
N MET A 104 -1.72 9.72 8.02
CA MET A 104 -1.93 9.47 6.59
C MET A 104 -0.99 10.29 5.70
N ASP A 105 -0.76 11.56 6.05
CA ASP A 105 0.18 12.45 5.33
C ASP A 105 1.63 12.00 5.55
N THR A 106 1.99 11.64 6.78
CA THR A 106 3.34 11.16 7.12
C THR A 106 3.68 9.85 6.41
N LEU A 107 2.75 8.90 6.37
CA LEU A 107 2.96 7.60 5.72
C LEU A 107 2.87 7.69 4.20
N GLY A 108 2.00 8.54 3.69
CA GLY A 108 1.69 8.73 2.28
C GLY A 108 0.83 7.61 1.68
N THR A 109 -0.20 7.99 0.93
CA THR A 109 -1.17 7.05 0.33
C THR A 109 -0.51 6.02 -0.59
N SER A 110 0.50 6.40 -1.38
CA SER A 110 1.22 5.49 -2.28
C SER A 110 1.98 4.40 -1.51
N THR A 111 2.53 4.75 -0.35
CA THR A 111 3.18 3.79 0.56
C THR A 111 2.16 2.80 1.10
N LEU A 112 1.02 3.27 1.62
CA LEU A 112 -0.04 2.42 2.14
C LEU A 112 -0.58 1.43 1.10
N ILE A 113 -0.79 1.88 -0.15
CA ILE A 113 -1.18 1.01 -1.27
C ILE A 113 -0.11 -0.08 -1.49
N THR A 114 1.17 0.28 -1.47
CA THR A 114 2.27 -0.70 -1.64
C THR A 114 2.28 -1.73 -0.51
N ARG A 115 2.03 -1.30 0.75
CA ARG A 115 1.92 -2.24 1.91
C ARG A 115 0.75 -3.20 1.74
N MET A 116 -0.43 -2.67 1.30
CA MET A 116 -1.66 -3.46 1.11
C MET A 116 -1.56 -4.48 -0.05
N THR A 117 -0.71 -4.22 -1.03
CA THR A 117 -0.61 -5.03 -2.25
C THR A 117 0.71 -5.80 -2.31
N SER A 118 1.79 -5.17 -2.74
CA SER A 118 3.07 -5.81 -3.02
C SER A 118 3.69 -6.46 -1.78
N ASP A 119 3.74 -5.74 -0.64
CA ASP A 119 4.38 -6.26 0.56
C ASP A 119 3.61 -7.45 1.14
N LEU A 120 2.28 -7.38 1.22
CA LEU A 120 1.47 -8.52 1.69
C LEU A 120 1.58 -9.74 0.76
N ASN A 121 1.63 -9.55 -0.56
CA ASN A 121 1.83 -10.64 -1.50
C ASN A 121 3.21 -11.30 -1.34
N GLN A 122 4.25 -10.50 -1.06
CA GLN A 122 5.58 -11.03 -0.78
C GLN A 122 5.64 -11.82 0.54
N VAL A 123 4.93 -11.35 1.58
CA VAL A 123 4.78 -12.06 2.85
C VAL A 123 4.05 -13.39 2.66
N GLN A 124 2.95 -13.39 1.90
CA GLN A 124 2.20 -14.61 1.55
C GLN A 124 3.09 -15.63 0.84
N SER A 125 3.82 -15.19 -0.20
CA SER A 125 4.70 -16.06 -0.98
C SER A 125 5.83 -16.61 -0.14
N GLY A 126 6.43 -15.78 0.72
CA GLY A 126 7.48 -16.20 1.64
C GLY A 126 7.01 -17.24 2.65
N LEU A 127 5.83 -17.05 3.24
CA LEU A 127 5.23 -18.03 4.17
C LEU A 127 4.92 -19.37 3.46
N ASN A 128 4.35 -19.31 2.24
CA ASN A 128 4.09 -20.52 1.45
C ASN A 128 5.37 -21.33 1.19
N LEU A 129 6.42 -20.66 0.73
CA LEU A 129 7.71 -21.30 0.47
C LEU A 129 8.37 -21.81 1.75
N PHE A 130 8.28 -21.06 2.84
CA PHE A 130 8.80 -21.48 4.14
C PHE A 130 8.16 -22.78 4.60
N LEU A 131 6.83 -22.88 4.60
CA LEU A 131 6.10 -24.09 5.01
C LEU A 131 6.43 -25.31 4.15
N ARG A 132 6.78 -25.10 2.88
CA ARG A 132 7.06 -26.19 1.94
C ARG A 132 8.51 -26.66 1.92
N LEU A 133 9.47 -25.76 2.07
CA LEU A 133 10.88 -26.04 1.77
C LEU A 133 11.80 -25.96 2.99
N PHE A 134 11.42 -25.23 4.04
CA PHE A 134 12.31 -24.96 5.16
C PHE A 134 12.79 -26.25 5.88
N LEU A 135 11.88 -27.19 6.13
CA LEU A 135 12.23 -28.47 6.75
C LEU A 135 12.63 -29.52 5.70
N ARG A 136 12.01 -29.48 4.50
CA ARG A 136 12.25 -30.47 3.45
C ARG A 136 13.70 -30.46 2.95
N SER A 137 14.23 -29.29 2.58
CA SER A 137 15.56 -29.24 1.95
C SER A 137 16.69 -29.72 2.86
N PRO A 138 16.81 -29.28 4.14
CA PRO A 138 17.78 -29.88 5.05
C PRO A 138 17.54 -31.36 5.26
N PHE A 139 16.29 -31.79 5.41
CA PHE A 139 15.94 -33.20 5.63
C PHE A 139 16.40 -34.09 4.47
N VAL A 140 16.22 -33.65 3.21
CA VAL A 140 16.70 -34.42 2.04
C VAL A 140 18.22 -34.45 1.99
N VAL A 141 18.91 -33.32 2.25
CA VAL A 141 20.38 -33.26 2.22
C VAL A 141 21.00 -34.19 3.25
N PHE A 142 20.54 -34.10 4.52
CA PHE A 142 21.06 -34.99 5.56
C PHE A 142 20.55 -36.43 5.41
N GLY A 143 19.31 -36.61 4.96
CA GLY A 143 18.72 -37.92 4.69
C GLY A 143 19.46 -38.65 3.59
N ALA A 144 19.78 -38.01 2.45
CA ALA A 144 20.54 -38.58 1.37
C ALA A 144 21.98 -38.94 1.82
N MET A 145 22.61 -38.13 2.68
CA MET A 145 23.91 -38.45 3.26
C MET A 145 23.83 -39.69 4.16
N ILE A 146 22.80 -39.76 5.06
CA ILE A 146 22.61 -40.95 5.91
C ILE A 146 22.36 -42.21 5.06
N MET A 147 21.49 -42.10 4.04
CA MET A 147 21.25 -43.22 3.12
C MET A 147 22.50 -43.64 2.37
N ALA A 148 23.38 -42.70 1.97
CA ALA A 148 24.66 -43.04 1.37
C ALA A 148 25.55 -43.83 2.34
N PHE A 149 25.57 -43.51 3.63
CA PHE A 149 26.30 -44.27 4.66
C PHE A 149 25.75 -45.68 4.87
N THR A 150 24.44 -45.90 4.72
CA THR A 150 23.85 -47.25 4.79
C THR A 150 24.22 -48.12 3.59
N VAL A 151 24.46 -47.50 2.44
CA VAL A 151 24.87 -48.21 1.22
C VAL A 151 26.36 -48.63 1.31
N ASN A 152 27.26 -47.68 1.51
CA ASN A 152 28.68 -47.96 1.67
C ASN A 152 29.41 -46.81 2.37
N VAL A 153 30.06 -47.08 3.50
CA VAL A 153 30.73 -46.06 4.33
C VAL A 153 31.89 -45.38 3.59
N ARG A 154 32.71 -46.14 2.83
CA ARG A 154 33.88 -45.58 2.12
C ARG A 154 33.44 -44.61 0.99
N ALA A 155 32.42 -45.00 0.23
CA ALA A 155 31.86 -44.15 -0.82
C ALA A 155 31.13 -42.93 -0.22
N ALA A 156 30.47 -43.08 0.93
CA ALA A 156 29.78 -42.00 1.60
C ALA A 156 30.71 -40.89 2.12
N LEU A 157 31.98 -41.17 2.39
CA LEU A 157 32.97 -40.13 2.75
C LEU A 157 33.13 -39.05 1.68
N ILE A 158 32.85 -39.37 0.41
CA ILE A 158 32.86 -38.38 -0.68
C ILE A 158 31.79 -37.32 -0.46
N PHE A 159 30.62 -37.70 0.09
CA PHE A 159 29.54 -36.74 0.42
C PHE A 159 29.94 -35.76 1.53
N VAL A 160 30.71 -36.23 2.53
CA VAL A 160 31.21 -35.41 3.63
C VAL A 160 32.11 -34.28 3.12
N VAL A 161 32.83 -34.51 2.00
CA VAL A 161 33.66 -33.48 1.35
C VAL A 161 32.86 -32.66 0.34
N ALA A 162 32.02 -33.30 -0.47
CA ALA A 162 31.29 -32.66 -1.55
C ALA A 162 30.23 -31.68 -1.03
N ILE A 163 29.47 -32.05 0.03
CA ILE A 163 28.39 -31.20 0.57
C ILE A 163 28.91 -29.85 1.11
N PRO A 164 29.94 -29.79 1.97
CA PRO A 164 30.51 -28.52 2.41
C PRO A 164 31.08 -27.70 1.24
N LEU A 165 31.75 -28.34 0.29
CA LEU A 165 32.32 -27.65 -0.87
C LEU A 165 31.22 -27.01 -1.74
N LEU A 166 30.16 -27.76 -2.05
CA LEU A 166 28.97 -27.25 -2.73
C LEU A 166 28.30 -26.11 -1.94
N SER A 167 28.18 -26.28 -0.63
CA SER A 167 27.60 -25.26 0.24
C SER A 167 28.41 -23.95 0.20
N VAL A 168 29.74 -24.04 0.25
CA VAL A 168 30.61 -22.86 0.15
C VAL A 168 30.43 -22.15 -1.19
N VAL A 169 30.31 -22.85 -2.29
CA VAL A 169 30.07 -22.24 -3.62
C VAL A 169 28.69 -21.59 -3.69
N VAL A 170 27.64 -22.35 -3.34
CA VAL A 170 26.26 -21.86 -3.45
C VAL A 170 26.00 -20.64 -2.53
N PHE A 171 26.35 -20.78 -1.25
CA PHE A 171 26.17 -19.68 -0.30
C PHE A 171 27.19 -18.56 -0.49
N GLY A 172 28.41 -18.86 -0.92
CA GLY A 172 29.45 -17.88 -1.25
C GLY A 172 29.01 -16.96 -2.39
N VAL A 173 28.56 -17.51 -3.50
CA VAL A 173 28.02 -16.74 -4.64
C VAL A 173 26.80 -15.93 -4.18
N MET A 174 25.90 -16.50 -3.39
CA MET A 174 24.73 -15.80 -2.87
C MET A 174 25.11 -14.60 -1.99
N VAL A 175 26.06 -14.75 -1.08
CA VAL A 175 26.50 -13.65 -0.19
C VAL A 175 27.15 -12.52 -0.99
N VAL A 176 27.96 -12.86 -1.99
CA VAL A 176 28.63 -11.87 -2.86
C VAL A 176 27.61 -11.16 -3.78
N THR A 177 26.67 -11.88 -4.36
CA THR A 177 25.72 -11.30 -5.33
C THR A 177 24.62 -10.49 -4.67
N ARG A 178 24.23 -10.78 -3.42
CA ARG A 178 23.14 -10.09 -2.70
C ARG A 178 23.31 -8.56 -2.63
N PRO A 179 24.45 -7.99 -2.20
CA PRO A 179 24.65 -6.54 -2.19
C PRO A 179 24.70 -5.94 -3.60
N LEU A 180 25.24 -6.70 -4.57
CA LEU A 180 25.30 -6.27 -5.96
C LEU A 180 23.92 -6.16 -6.59
N TYR A 181 23.00 -7.11 -6.32
CA TYR A 181 21.60 -7.00 -6.74
C TYR A 181 20.90 -5.78 -6.14
N LYS A 182 21.23 -5.38 -4.90
CA LYS A 182 20.72 -4.15 -4.31
C LYS A 182 21.18 -2.93 -5.12
N THR A 183 22.43 -2.90 -5.56
CA THR A 183 22.96 -1.82 -6.41
C THR A 183 22.28 -1.80 -7.78
N VAL A 184 22.05 -2.98 -8.40
CA VAL A 184 21.26 -3.10 -9.65
C VAL A 184 19.86 -2.49 -9.45
N GLN A 185 19.20 -2.83 -8.35
CA GLN A 185 17.87 -2.28 -8.03
C GLN A 185 17.89 -0.74 -7.93
N THR A 186 18.87 -0.16 -7.23
CA THR A 186 19.01 1.30 -7.13
C THR A 186 19.23 1.96 -8.50
N ARG A 187 20.00 1.32 -9.40
CA ARG A 187 20.19 1.82 -10.77
C ARG A 187 18.91 1.69 -11.61
N LEU A 188 18.17 0.60 -11.45
CA LEU A 188 16.86 0.40 -12.09
C LEU A 188 15.85 1.46 -11.62
N ASP A 189 15.79 1.73 -10.33
CA ASP A 189 14.92 2.77 -9.77
C ASP A 189 15.24 4.16 -10.35
N ARG A 190 16.53 4.43 -10.63
CA ARG A 190 16.96 5.66 -11.31
C ARG A 190 16.43 5.73 -12.75
N VAL A 191 16.55 4.66 -13.53
CA VAL A 191 16.02 4.58 -14.91
C VAL A 191 14.51 4.73 -14.92
N LEU A 192 13.79 4.04 -14.00
CA LEU A 192 12.35 4.17 -13.85
C LEU A 192 11.93 5.59 -13.44
N GLY A 193 12.72 6.23 -12.57
CA GLY A 193 12.52 7.63 -12.18
C GLY A 193 12.58 8.58 -13.39
N LEU A 194 13.64 8.48 -14.21
CA LEU A 194 13.78 9.24 -15.45
C LEU A 194 12.63 8.98 -16.43
N THR A 195 12.24 7.72 -16.60
CA THR A 195 11.10 7.35 -17.46
C THR A 195 9.82 8.03 -17.00
N ARG A 196 9.52 7.97 -15.68
CA ARG A 196 8.32 8.60 -15.11
C ARG A 196 8.34 10.12 -15.28
N GLU A 197 9.49 10.75 -14.99
CA GLU A 197 9.70 12.20 -15.15
C GLU A 197 9.43 12.62 -16.60
N ASN A 198 10.00 11.90 -17.57
CA ASN A 198 9.82 12.19 -19.00
C ASN A 198 8.39 11.95 -19.49
N LEU A 199 7.71 10.89 -19.04
CA LEU A 199 6.33 10.63 -19.43
C LEU A 199 5.35 11.66 -18.85
N THR A 200 5.55 12.08 -17.61
CA THR A 200 4.71 13.11 -16.98
C THR A 200 5.03 14.51 -17.53
N GLY A 201 6.30 14.77 -17.79
CA GLY A 201 6.80 16.03 -18.34
C GLY A 201 6.89 16.09 -19.87
N ALA A 202 6.33 15.16 -20.62
CA ALA A 202 6.51 15.05 -22.08
C ALA A 202 6.15 16.33 -22.85
N ARG A 203 5.14 17.07 -22.39
CA ARG A 203 4.77 18.38 -22.98
C ARG A 203 5.84 19.43 -22.76
N VAL A 204 6.48 19.43 -21.59
CA VAL A 204 7.56 20.37 -21.24
C VAL A 204 8.81 20.04 -22.04
N VAL A 205 9.20 18.75 -22.10
CA VAL A 205 10.36 18.30 -22.90
C VAL A 205 10.23 18.75 -24.35
N ARG A 206 9.04 18.56 -24.96
CA ARG A 206 8.76 18.99 -26.34
C ARG A 206 8.68 20.51 -26.49
N ALA A 207 8.10 21.22 -25.51
CA ALA A 207 8.01 22.69 -25.58
C ALA A 207 9.38 23.39 -25.53
N PHE A 208 10.38 22.74 -24.92
CA PHE A 208 11.74 23.28 -24.80
C PHE A 208 12.76 22.59 -25.71
N ASP A 209 12.32 21.75 -26.66
CA ASP A 209 13.17 21.01 -27.61
C ASP A 209 14.33 20.28 -26.92
N LYS A 210 13.98 19.51 -25.87
CA LYS A 210 14.95 18.79 -25.02
C LYS A 210 14.92 17.28 -25.18
N GLU A 211 14.24 16.75 -26.20
CA GLU A 211 14.10 15.31 -26.44
C GLU A 211 15.46 14.61 -26.50
N GLN A 212 16.39 15.16 -27.28
CA GLN A 212 17.71 14.55 -27.44
C GLN A 212 18.53 14.59 -26.13
N THR A 213 18.38 15.66 -25.35
CA THR A 213 19.03 15.76 -24.02
C THR A 213 18.53 14.70 -23.08
N GLU A 214 17.22 14.46 -23.06
CA GLU A 214 16.61 13.44 -22.20
C GLU A 214 16.89 12.00 -22.69
N VAL A 215 16.98 11.79 -24.02
CA VAL A 215 17.42 10.51 -24.58
C VAL A 215 18.84 10.18 -24.13
N ASN A 216 19.78 11.13 -24.26
CA ASN A 216 21.16 10.93 -23.82
C ASN A 216 21.25 10.65 -22.30
N ARG A 217 20.49 11.39 -21.48
CA ARG A 217 20.41 11.20 -20.03
C ARG A 217 19.87 9.80 -19.64
N PHE A 218 18.87 9.33 -20.40
CA PHE A 218 18.33 7.98 -20.23
C PHE A 218 19.36 6.92 -20.67
N GLU A 219 20.03 7.09 -21.81
CA GLU A 219 21.05 6.17 -22.30
C GLU A 219 22.20 6.03 -21.32
N ASP A 220 22.72 7.12 -20.75
CA ASP A 220 23.77 7.09 -19.73
C ASP A 220 23.34 6.29 -18.50
N ALA A 221 22.13 6.54 -17.99
CA ALA A 221 21.60 5.83 -16.83
C ALA A 221 21.38 4.34 -17.14
N ASN A 222 20.88 4.02 -18.34
CA ASN A 222 20.65 2.66 -18.81
C ASN A 222 21.98 1.91 -19.06
N ALA A 223 22.99 2.57 -19.59
CA ALA A 223 24.33 1.99 -19.76
C ALA A 223 24.97 1.59 -18.42
N LEU A 224 24.84 2.45 -17.39
CA LEU A 224 25.30 2.15 -16.03
C LEU A 224 24.52 0.97 -15.42
N LEU A 225 23.22 0.89 -15.63
CA LEU A 225 22.37 -0.24 -15.21
C LEU A 225 22.83 -1.52 -15.90
N THR A 226 22.99 -1.49 -17.23
CA THR A 226 23.42 -2.63 -18.04
C THR A 226 24.79 -3.14 -17.58
N LYS A 227 25.77 -2.23 -17.39
CA LYS A 227 27.10 -2.59 -16.89
C LYS A 227 27.03 -3.33 -15.56
N MET A 228 26.19 -2.85 -14.63
CA MET A 228 26.03 -3.49 -13.32
C MET A 228 25.31 -4.84 -13.43
N GLN A 229 24.26 -4.92 -14.26
CA GLN A 229 23.56 -6.20 -14.52
C GLN A 229 24.49 -7.27 -15.12
N LEU A 230 25.32 -6.88 -16.09
CA LEU A 230 26.32 -7.78 -16.69
C LEU A 230 27.34 -8.23 -15.65
N HIS A 231 27.84 -7.32 -14.81
CA HIS A 231 28.78 -7.67 -13.74
C HIS A 231 28.19 -8.69 -12.76
N VAL A 232 26.96 -8.47 -12.29
CA VAL A 232 26.26 -9.41 -11.41
C VAL A 232 25.94 -10.71 -12.16
N GLY A 233 25.57 -10.59 -13.43
CA GLY A 233 25.30 -11.73 -14.31
C GLY A 233 26.53 -12.65 -14.46
N HIS A 234 27.72 -12.10 -14.69
CA HIS A 234 28.96 -12.87 -14.78
C HIS A 234 29.25 -13.64 -13.49
N ILE A 235 29.11 -12.99 -12.32
CA ILE A 235 29.33 -13.66 -11.02
C ILE A 235 28.27 -14.76 -10.80
N SER A 236 27.00 -14.45 -11.06
CA SER A 236 25.92 -15.43 -10.90
C SER A 236 26.02 -16.60 -11.87
N ALA A 237 26.50 -16.35 -13.09
CA ALA A 237 26.68 -17.37 -14.10
C ALA A 237 27.75 -18.41 -13.71
N LEU A 238 28.71 -18.05 -12.84
CA LEU A 238 29.72 -18.98 -12.33
C LEU A 238 29.14 -20.07 -11.42
N MET A 239 27.96 -19.82 -10.82
CA MET A 239 27.36 -20.77 -9.87
C MET A 239 27.13 -22.16 -10.49
N ASN A 240 26.50 -22.22 -11.66
CA ASN A 240 26.18 -23.48 -12.32
C ASN A 240 27.44 -24.24 -12.77
N PRO A 241 28.39 -23.65 -13.54
CA PRO A 241 29.61 -24.36 -13.91
C PRO A 241 30.40 -24.86 -12.71
N LEU A 242 30.58 -24.05 -11.67
CA LEU A 242 31.31 -24.46 -10.48
C LEU A 242 30.65 -25.65 -9.75
N THR A 243 29.34 -25.57 -9.56
CA THR A 243 28.58 -26.66 -8.92
C THR A 243 28.59 -27.92 -9.76
N TYR A 244 28.47 -27.80 -11.10
CA TYR A 244 28.58 -28.95 -12.00
C TYR A 244 29.98 -29.59 -12.01
N VAL A 245 31.03 -28.78 -11.98
CA VAL A 245 32.41 -29.31 -11.88
C VAL A 245 32.60 -30.10 -10.58
N ILE A 246 32.17 -29.54 -9.44
CA ILE A 246 32.28 -30.21 -8.13
C ILE A 246 31.50 -31.53 -8.14
N ILE A 247 30.27 -31.54 -8.65
CA ILE A 247 29.44 -32.73 -8.71
C ILE A 247 30.03 -33.78 -9.64
N ASN A 248 30.44 -33.39 -10.83
CA ASN A 248 31.03 -34.36 -11.75
C ASN A 248 32.34 -34.96 -11.21
N LEU A 249 33.18 -34.15 -10.54
CA LEU A 249 34.36 -34.67 -9.84
C LEU A 249 33.97 -35.63 -8.70
N ALA A 250 32.92 -35.29 -7.92
CA ALA A 250 32.40 -36.19 -6.90
C ALA A 250 31.82 -37.48 -7.49
N ILE A 251 31.11 -37.41 -8.62
CA ILE A 251 30.61 -38.58 -9.35
C ILE A 251 31.78 -39.43 -9.89
N VAL A 252 32.80 -38.82 -10.47
CA VAL A 252 34.00 -39.55 -10.91
C VAL A 252 34.68 -40.25 -9.74
N ALA A 253 34.83 -39.57 -8.60
CA ALA A 253 35.36 -40.17 -7.37
C ALA A 253 34.47 -41.33 -6.87
N LEU A 254 33.12 -41.17 -6.91
CA LEU A 254 32.16 -42.22 -6.56
C LEU A 254 32.30 -43.44 -7.50
N LEU A 255 32.42 -43.21 -8.80
CA LEU A 255 32.60 -44.28 -9.77
C LEU A 255 33.93 -45.02 -9.55
N TYR A 256 35.02 -44.29 -9.27
CA TYR A 256 36.33 -44.89 -8.98
C TYR A 256 36.29 -45.72 -7.68
N VAL A 257 35.85 -45.12 -6.56
CA VAL A 257 35.74 -45.82 -5.28
C VAL A 257 34.72 -46.95 -5.37
N GLY A 258 33.61 -46.76 -6.07
CA GLY A 258 32.58 -47.76 -6.34
C GLY A 258 33.15 -48.96 -7.12
N SER A 259 33.91 -48.72 -8.20
CA SER A 259 34.57 -49.77 -8.95
C SER A 259 35.53 -50.60 -8.08
N VAL A 260 36.35 -49.94 -7.26
CA VAL A 260 37.24 -50.63 -6.30
C VAL A 260 36.42 -51.45 -5.30
N GLN A 261 35.34 -50.90 -4.73
CA GLN A 261 34.49 -51.63 -3.77
C GLN A 261 33.73 -52.80 -4.40
N ILE A 262 33.30 -52.70 -5.66
CA ILE A 262 32.68 -53.80 -6.41
C ILE A 262 33.70 -54.93 -6.61
N HIS A 263 34.93 -54.59 -6.96
CA HIS A 263 36.01 -55.60 -7.20
C HIS A 263 36.34 -56.37 -5.92
N VAL A 264 36.25 -55.72 -4.76
CA VAL A 264 36.51 -56.33 -3.44
C VAL A 264 35.25 -57.01 -2.87
N GLY A 265 34.12 -56.97 -3.58
CA GLY A 265 32.83 -57.55 -3.13
C GLY A 265 32.11 -56.76 -2.02
N GLY A 266 32.52 -55.51 -1.78
CA GLY A 266 31.93 -54.65 -0.73
C GLY A 266 30.74 -53.83 -1.21
N MET A 267 30.40 -53.87 -2.51
CA MET A 267 29.31 -53.08 -3.10
C MET A 267 28.84 -53.69 -4.43
N ALA A 268 27.61 -53.52 -4.83
CA ALA A 268 27.09 -53.91 -6.14
C ALA A 268 26.96 -52.72 -7.11
N SER A 269 26.80 -53.00 -8.40
CA SER A 269 26.75 -51.95 -9.44
C SER A 269 25.56 -50.98 -9.28
N GLY A 270 24.41 -51.47 -8.85
CA GLY A 270 23.23 -50.63 -8.59
C GLY A 270 23.40 -49.67 -7.42
N ASP A 271 24.26 -50.04 -6.45
CA ASP A 271 24.55 -49.18 -5.29
C ASP A 271 25.28 -47.89 -5.73
N VAL A 272 26.16 -48.00 -6.74
CA VAL A 272 26.80 -46.82 -7.33
C VAL A 272 25.77 -45.89 -7.98
N ILE A 273 24.79 -46.45 -8.67
CA ILE A 273 23.70 -45.69 -9.30
C ILE A 273 22.90 -44.96 -8.22
N ALA A 274 22.57 -45.62 -7.09
CA ALA A 274 21.88 -44.99 -5.97
C ALA A 274 22.68 -43.82 -5.38
N LEU A 275 24.00 -43.99 -5.17
CA LEU A 275 24.86 -42.94 -4.66
C LEU A 275 24.93 -41.73 -5.60
N VAL A 276 25.04 -41.96 -6.93
CA VAL A 276 24.99 -40.86 -7.91
C VAL A 276 23.67 -40.11 -7.87
N ASN A 277 22.53 -40.82 -7.72
CA ASN A 277 21.23 -40.18 -7.59
C ASN A 277 21.14 -39.35 -6.30
N TYR A 278 21.63 -39.84 -5.17
CA TYR A 278 21.67 -39.05 -3.91
C TYR A 278 22.54 -37.81 -4.07
N MET A 279 23.68 -37.87 -4.75
CA MET A 279 24.52 -36.70 -5.00
C MET A 279 23.78 -35.63 -5.81
N ASN A 280 23.07 -36.02 -6.86
CA ASN A 280 22.28 -35.10 -7.66
C ASN A 280 21.10 -34.48 -6.87
N GLN A 281 20.41 -35.28 -6.01
CA GLN A 281 19.35 -34.76 -5.14
C GLN A 281 19.90 -33.69 -4.18
N ILE A 282 21.05 -33.89 -3.58
CA ILE A 282 21.69 -32.94 -2.67
C ILE A 282 21.94 -31.59 -3.36
N LEU A 283 22.49 -31.60 -4.60
CA LEU A 283 22.69 -30.36 -5.35
C LEU A 283 21.39 -29.56 -5.51
N VAL A 284 20.37 -30.25 -6.03
CA VAL A 284 19.07 -29.61 -6.29
C VAL A 284 18.49 -28.99 -5.01
N GLU A 285 18.59 -29.69 -3.88
CA GLU A 285 18.06 -29.22 -2.61
C GLU A 285 18.91 -28.08 -2.00
N LEU A 286 20.23 -28.07 -2.16
CA LEU A 286 21.08 -26.96 -1.73
C LEU A 286 20.76 -25.67 -2.49
N VAL A 287 20.54 -25.76 -3.81
CA VAL A 287 20.13 -24.59 -4.62
C VAL A 287 18.75 -24.11 -4.21
N LYS A 288 17.78 -25.01 -3.97
CA LYS A 288 16.46 -24.64 -3.46
C LYS A 288 16.54 -23.96 -2.10
N LEU A 289 17.38 -24.45 -1.19
CA LEU A 289 17.59 -23.88 0.14
C LEU A 289 18.17 -22.46 0.07
N ALA A 290 19.14 -22.22 -0.81
CA ALA A 290 19.70 -20.90 -1.03
C ALA A 290 18.63 -19.90 -1.52
N ASN A 291 17.82 -20.30 -2.50
CA ASN A 291 16.72 -19.48 -3.00
C ASN A 291 15.65 -19.21 -1.92
N LEU A 292 15.33 -20.21 -1.09
CA LEU A 292 14.42 -20.07 0.04
C LEU A 292 14.88 -18.98 1.00
N ILE A 293 16.16 -18.97 1.40
CA ILE A 293 16.72 -17.97 2.32
C ILE A 293 16.54 -16.57 1.76
N VAL A 294 16.77 -16.37 0.46
CA VAL A 294 16.55 -15.07 -0.20
C VAL A 294 15.08 -14.65 -0.13
N GLN A 295 14.17 -15.56 -0.48
CA GLN A 295 12.72 -15.24 -0.52
C GLN A 295 12.15 -14.99 0.88
N VAL A 296 12.53 -15.79 1.87
CA VAL A 296 12.13 -15.57 3.27
C VAL A 296 12.69 -14.26 3.81
N SER A 297 13.96 -13.92 3.48
CA SER A 297 14.53 -12.63 3.89
C SER A 297 13.76 -11.44 3.31
N LYS A 298 13.34 -11.52 2.04
CA LYS A 298 12.46 -10.49 1.43
C LYS A 298 11.11 -10.41 2.12
N ALA A 299 10.49 -11.56 2.38
CA ALA A 299 9.19 -11.61 3.07
C ALA A 299 9.26 -11.02 4.47
N LEU A 300 10.31 -11.31 5.24
CA LEU A 300 10.53 -10.74 6.58
C LEU A 300 10.72 -9.22 6.53
N ALA A 301 11.45 -8.70 5.55
CA ALA A 301 11.60 -7.27 5.36
C ALA A 301 10.25 -6.59 5.01
N CYS A 302 9.42 -7.22 4.15
CA CYS A 302 8.07 -6.75 3.84
C CYS A 302 7.16 -6.81 5.09
N ALA A 303 7.23 -7.89 5.85
CA ALA A 303 6.50 -8.05 7.10
C ALA A 303 6.85 -6.94 8.11
N GLY A 304 8.13 -6.60 8.25
CA GLY A 304 8.58 -5.48 9.10
C GLY A 304 7.98 -4.14 8.69
N ARG A 305 7.85 -3.88 7.38
CA ARG A 305 7.22 -2.64 6.88
C ARG A 305 5.71 -2.61 7.12
N VAL A 306 5.03 -3.74 6.97
CA VAL A 306 3.60 -3.87 7.30
C VAL A 306 3.37 -3.69 8.79
N GLN A 307 4.24 -4.31 9.62
CA GLN A 307 4.19 -4.17 11.07
C GLN A 307 4.37 -2.70 11.50
N ALA A 308 5.27 -1.94 10.86
CA ALA A 308 5.48 -0.53 11.17
C ALA A 308 4.20 0.31 10.99
N VAL A 309 3.39 0.01 9.96
CA VAL A 309 2.09 0.68 9.79
C VAL A 309 1.10 0.26 10.88
N LEU A 310 1.04 -1.04 11.24
CA LEU A 310 0.16 -1.53 12.32
C LEU A 310 0.57 -1.02 13.70
N ASP A 311 1.83 -0.67 13.92
CA ASP A 311 2.34 -0.12 15.17
C ASP A 311 2.16 1.41 15.26
N THR A 312 1.83 2.09 14.16
CA THR A 312 1.49 3.52 14.15
C THR A 312 0.20 3.72 14.94
N LYS A 313 0.29 4.42 16.04
CA LYS A 313 -0.88 4.71 16.88
C LYS A 313 -1.67 5.88 16.28
N PRO A 314 -3.02 5.81 16.25
CA PRO A 314 -3.83 6.98 15.93
C PRO A 314 -3.47 8.14 16.89
N GLY A 315 -3.10 9.29 16.34
CA GLY A 315 -2.72 10.47 17.14
C GLY A 315 -3.93 11.14 17.79
N MET A 316 -5.11 11.02 17.14
CA MET A 316 -6.35 11.59 17.65
C MET A 316 -7.17 10.57 18.43
N GLN A 317 -7.62 10.98 19.61
CA GLN A 317 -8.59 10.23 20.42
C GLN A 317 -9.89 11.01 20.43
N PHE A 318 -11.00 10.30 20.26
CA PHE A 318 -12.34 10.86 20.33
C PHE A 318 -13.05 10.29 21.56
N PRO A 319 -13.67 11.13 22.41
CA PRO A 319 -14.50 10.66 23.53
C PRO A 319 -15.74 9.94 23.01
N GLN A 320 -16.44 9.25 23.91
CA GLN A 320 -17.71 8.56 23.58
C GLN A 320 -18.94 9.43 23.87
N GLU A 321 -18.81 10.40 24.73
CA GLU A 321 -19.92 11.28 25.17
C GLU A 321 -19.51 12.74 25.04
N VAL A 322 -20.46 13.60 24.70
CA VAL A 322 -20.27 15.06 24.68
C VAL A 322 -20.33 15.58 26.11
N PRO A 323 -19.39 16.42 26.56
CA PRO A 323 -19.44 16.99 27.90
C PRO A 323 -20.50 18.07 28.03
N GLY A 324 -21.24 18.01 29.10
CA GLY A 324 -21.99 19.00 29.86
C GLY A 324 -22.73 20.12 29.13
N GLU A 325 -23.35 21.03 29.93
CA GLU A 325 -24.08 22.18 29.42
C GLU A 325 -23.15 23.32 28.95
N VAL A 326 -23.52 23.96 27.84
CA VAL A 326 -22.80 25.12 27.26
C VAL A 326 -23.03 26.35 28.14
N PRO A 327 -22.00 27.12 28.49
CA PRO A 327 -22.16 28.41 29.17
C PRO A 327 -23.09 29.37 28.38
N ALA A 328 -23.96 30.08 29.06
CA ALA A 328 -24.94 30.95 28.44
C ALA A 328 -24.31 31.99 27.47
N GLU A 329 -23.11 32.44 27.77
CA GLU A 329 -22.36 33.41 26.97
C GLU A 329 -21.90 32.86 25.60
N LYS A 330 -21.79 31.53 25.46
CA LYS A 330 -21.32 30.84 24.22
C LYS A 330 -22.45 30.18 23.43
N GLN A 331 -23.70 30.35 23.83
CA GLN A 331 -24.85 29.68 23.20
C GLN A 331 -25.07 30.08 21.74
N ASN A 332 -24.66 31.32 21.35
CA ASN A 332 -24.79 31.82 19.99
C ASN A 332 -23.55 31.53 19.10
N ASP A 333 -22.43 31.11 19.68
CA ASP A 333 -21.23 30.81 18.93
C ASP A 333 -21.41 29.51 18.13
N ALA A 334 -21.21 29.57 16.82
CA ALA A 334 -21.13 28.38 15.99
C ALA A 334 -19.68 27.81 15.97
N VAL A 335 -18.71 28.71 15.79
CA VAL A 335 -17.27 28.34 15.78
C VAL A 335 -16.49 29.46 16.47
N ARG A 336 -15.57 29.09 17.36
CA ARG A 336 -14.66 30.02 18.02
C ARG A 336 -13.23 29.50 17.93
N PHE A 337 -12.31 30.35 17.51
CA PHE A 337 -10.86 30.15 17.56
C PHE A 337 -10.30 31.09 18.63
N ASP A 338 -9.48 30.54 19.51
CA ASP A 338 -8.85 31.25 20.61
C ASP A 338 -7.34 31.01 20.61
N HIS A 339 -6.57 31.99 20.12
CA HIS A 339 -5.12 31.96 19.96
C HIS A 339 -4.59 30.69 19.28
N VAL A 340 -5.23 30.29 18.16
CA VAL A 340 -4.97 29.02 17.49
C VAL A 340 -3.73 29.10 16.62
N GLY A 341 -2.81 28.15 16.89
CA GLY A 341 -1.67 27.85 16.04
C GLY A 341 -1.74 26.44 15.44
N LEU A 342 -1.18 26.25 14.25
CA LEU A 342 -1.07 24.96 13.60
C LEU A 342 0.31 24.78 12.93
N THR A 343 1.04 23.76 13.35
CA THR A 343 2.25 23.30 12.69
C THR A 343 2.05 21.84 12.26
N TYR A 344 2.17 21.57 10.96
CA TYR A 344 2.05 20.19 10.45
C TYR A 344 3.24 19.35 10.88
N ALA A 345 3.01 18.05 11.08
CA ALA A 345 4.07 17.11 11.45
C ALA A 345 5.21 17.12 10.41
N GLY A 346 6.43 17.41 10.88
CA GLY A 346 7.62 17.51 10.02
C GLY A 346 7.78 18.84 9.27
N ALA A 347 6.88 19.81 9.43
CA ALA A 347 7.07 21.16 8.89
C ALA A 347 8.07 21.98 9.72
N GLY A 348 8.88 22.79 9.03
CA GLY A 348 9.87 23.68 9.68
C GLY A 348 9.31 25.02 10.16
N ALA A 349 8.05 25.35 9.79
CA ALA A 349 7.39 26.61 10.15
C ALA A 349 5.89 26.37 10.42
N PRO A 350 5.25 27.19 11.28
CA PRO A 350 3.82 27.12 11.50
C PRO A 350 3.04 27.51 10.24
N SER A 351 1.89 26.87 10.01
CA SER A 351 0.96 27.21 8.92
C SER A 351 -0.12 28.17 9.37
N LEU A 352 -0.39 28.26 10.67
CA LEU A 352 -1.24 29.23 11.32
C LEU A 352 -0.59 29.67 12.62
N THR A 353 -0.70 30.97 12.92
CA THR A 353 -0.12 31.58 14.13
C THR A 353 -1.11 32.56 14.71
N ASP A 354 -1.48 32.36 15.97
CA ASP A 354 -2.29 33.29 16.79
C ASP A 354 -3.62 33.71 16.14
N ILE A 355 -4.39 32.76 15.62
CA ILE A 355 -5.68 33.04 14.99
C ILE A 355 -6.78 33.09 16.05
N SER A 356 -7.46 34.23 16.14
CA SER A 356 -8.60 34.45 17.07
C SER A 356 -9.75 35.09 16.33
N PHE A 357 -10.92 34.43 16.34
CA PHE A 357 -12.20 34.98 15.84
C PHE A 357 -13.39 34.17 16.37
N THR A 358 -14.58 34.72 16.23
CA THR A 358 -15.84 34.04 16.55
C THR A 358 -16.80 34.18 15.36
N ALA A 359 -17.41 33.05 14.96
CA ALA A 359 -18.49 33.00 13.98
C ALA A 359 -19.80 32.63 14.71
N GLU A 360 -20.83 33.41 14.53
CA GLU A 360 -22.14 33.15 15.12
C GLU A 360 -22.97 32.16 14.26
N LYS A 361 -23.99 31.58 14.87
CA LYS A 361 -24.93 30.70 14.17
C LYS A 361 -25.64 31.43 13.03
N GLY A 362 -25.68 30.79 11.86
CA GLY A 362 -26.35 31.32 10.67
C GLY A 362 -25.54 32.35 9.88
N GLN A 363 -24.34 32.72 10.33
CA GLN A 363 -23.46 33.63 9.58
C GLN A 363 -22.78 32.95 8.40
N THR A 364 -22.52 33.74 7.36
CA THR A 364 -21.64 33.40 6.26
C THR A 364 -20.27 34.01 6.50
N ILE A 365 -19.25 33.17 6.67
CA ILE A 365 -17.88 33.58 6.95
C ILE A 365 -17.03 33.37 5.67
N GLY A 366 -16.48 34.47 5.16
CA GLY A 366 -15.53 34.46 4.07
C GLY A 366 -14.10 34.26 4.57
N VAL A 367 -13.30 33.43 3.90
CA VAL A 367 -11.86 33.28 4.19
C VAL A 367 -11.08 33.57 2.90
N ILE A 368 -10.26 34.62 2.91
CA ILE A 368 -9.49 35.08 1.76
C ILE A 368 -8.01 35.25 2.11
N GLY A 369 -7.15 35.23 1.10
CA GLY A 369 -5.71 35.41 1.25
C GLY A 369 -4.95 34.81 0.06
N GLY A 370 -3.66 35.03 -0.01
CA GLY A 370 -2.77 34.48 -1.03
C GLY A 370 -2.70 32.94 -1.04
N THR A 371 -2.09 32.38 -2.06
CA THR A 371 -1.78 30.94 -2.08
C THR A 371 -0.76 30.64 -0.97
N GLY A 372 -1.04 29.64 -0.14
CA GLY A 372 -0.17 29.29 1.00
C GLY A 372 -0.45 30.06 2.29
N SER A 373 -1.41 31.01 2.33
CA SER A 373 -1.71 31.81 3.52
C SER A 373 -2.41 31.05 4.67
N GLY A 374 -2.63 29.73 4.57
CA GLY A 374 -3.22 28.92 5.65
C GLY A 374 -4.74 28.73 5.60
N LYS A 375 -5.46 29.19 4.55
CA LYS A 375 -6.92 29.10 4.44
C LYS A 375 -7.50 27.70 4.65
N SER A 376 -7.02 26.72 3.88
CA SER A 376 -7.48 25.32 4.00
C SER A 376 -7.05 24.70 5.34
N SER A 377 -5.89 25.13 5.87
CA SER A 377 -5.44 24.71 7.20
C SER A 377 -6.40 25.19 8.29
N LEU A 378 -6.84 26.43 8.22
CA LEU A 378 -7.80 27.00 9.16
C LEU A 378 -9.13 26.22 9.18
N VAL A 379 -9.75 26.05 8.01
CA VAL A 379 -11.05 25.38 7.94
C VAL A 379 -10.96 23.87 8.22
N SER A 380 -9.80 23.23 8.09
CA SER A 380 -9.60 21.81 8.40
C SER A 380 -9.57 21.52 9.91
N LEU A 381 -9.37 22.54 10.76
CA LEU A 381 -9.44 22.42 12.21
C LEU A 381 -10.87 22.30 12.73
N ILE A 382 -11.84 22.89 12.02
CA ILE A 382 -13.27 22.87 12.42
C ILE A 382 -13.83 21.43 12.47
N PRO A 383 -13.70 20.57 11.41
CA PRO A 383 -14.11 19.17 11.47
C PRO A 383 -13.11 18.28 12.20
N ARG A 384 -12.09 18.87 12.83
CA ARG A 384 -10.99 18.15 13.51
C ARG A 384 -10.31 17.13 12.59
N PHE A 385 -9.91 17.57 11.38
CA PHE A 385 -9.02 16.77 10.52
C PHE A 385 -7.59 16.80 11.04
N TYR A 386 -7.21 17.91 11.67
CA TYR A 386 -5.99 18.12 12.43
C TYR A 386 -6.33 18.72 13.78
N ASP A 387 -5.52 18.47 14.79
CA ASP A 387 -5.62 19.18 16.08
C ASP A 387 -4.76 20.43 16.03
N ALA A 388 -5.23 21.52 16.63
CA ALA A 388 -4.43 22.71 16.85
C ALA A 388 -3.19 22.38 17.68
N THR A 389 -2.04 22.97 17.34
CA THR A 389 -0.81 22.82 18.12
C THR A 389 -0.74 23.80 19.30
N GLU A 390 -1.45 24.92 19.18
CA GLU A 390 -1.58 25.95 20.21
C GLU A 390 -3.02 26.48 20.20
N GLY A 391 -3.49 27.00 21.34
CA GLY A 391 -4.83 27.53 21.50
C GLY A 391 -5.93 26.47 21.47
N SER A 392 -7.17 26.91 21.24
CA SER A 392 -8.34 26.01 21.19
C SER A 392 -9.33 26.39 20.09
N VAL A 393 -9.94 25.35 19.49
CA VAL A 393 -11.06 25.48 18.55
C VAL A 393 -12.31 24.95 19.22
N GLU A 394 -13.35 25.76 19.29
CA GLU A 394 -14.64 25.40 19.87
C GLU A 394 -15.73 25.39 18.80
N ILE A 395 -16.67 24.46 18.91
CA ILE A 395 -17.88 24.39 18.09
C ILE A 395 -19.08 24.32 19.03
N PHE A 396 -20.04 25.23 18.82
CA PHE A 396 -21.22 25.35 19.68
C PHE A 396 -20.89 25.41 21.19
N GLY A 397 -19.79 26.13 21.53
CA GLY A 397 -19.33 26.34 22.90
C GLY A 397 -18.54 25.21 23.53
N HIS A 398 -18.24 24.13 22.83
CA HIS A 398 -17.40 23.04 23.31
C HIS A 398 -16.12 22.88 22.45
N PRO A 399 -14.99 22.55 23.06
CA PRO A 399 -13.78 22.22 22.32
C PRO A 399 -14.02 21.07 21.33
N VAL A 400 -13.49 21.16 20.12
CA VAL A 400 -13.63 20.10 19.10
C VAL A 400 -13.08 18.76 19.55
N GLN A 401 -12.15 18.77 20.51
CA GLN A 401 -11.52 17.57 21.09
C GLN A 401 -12.48 16.78 21.98
N ASP A 402 -13.51 17.42 22.50
CA ASP A 402 -14.48 16.83 23.43
C ASP A 402 -15.69 16.21 22.73
N TYR A 403 -15.78 16.34 21.41
CA TYR A 403 -16.85 15.73 20.63
C TYR A 403 -16.57 14.27 20.25
N PRO A 404 -17.58 13.37 20.33
CA PRO A 404 -17.54 12.10 19.61
C PRO A 404 -17.36 12.32 18.11
N ARG A 405 -16.62 11.46 17.46
CA ARG A 405 -16.27 11.60 16.04
C ARG A 405 -17.49 11.69 15.13
N GLU A 406 -18.50 10.87 15.39
CA GLU A 406 -19.72 10.80 14.58
C GLU A 406 -20.57 12.06 14.75
N GLU A 407 -20.69 12.56 15.96
CA GLU A 407 -21.45 13.77 16.24
C GLU A 407 -20.80 15.01 15.61
N LEU A 408 -19.48 15.20 15.80
CA LEU A 408 -18.75 16.31 15.19
C LEU A 408 -18.92 16.33 13.67
N ARG A 409 -18.76 15.17 13.04
CA ARG A 409 -18.88 15.05 11.58
C ARG A 409 -20.33 15.06 11.07
N GLY A 410 -21.29 14.79 11.92
CA GLY A 410 -22.71 15.00 11.64
C GLY A 410 -23.08 16.49 11.61
N LYS A 411 -22.44 17.29 12.48
CA LYS A 411 -22.68 18.74 12.56
C LYS A 411 -21.94 19.54 11.48
N VAL A 412 -20.77 19.07 11.03
CA VAL A 412 -19.88 19.77 10.10
C VAL A 412 -19.70 19.00 8.81
N SER A 413 -20.11 19.57 7.70
CA SER A 413 -19.84 19.03 6.36
C SER A 413 -18.81 19.87 5.61
N VAL A 414 -17.91 19.19 4.91
CA VAL A 414 -16.82 19.84 4.18
C VAL A 414 -16.85 19.44 2.71
N VAL A 415 -16.85 20.46 1.85
CA VAL A 415 -16.59 20.33 0.43
C VAL A 415 -15.13 20.66 0.17
N MET A 416 -14.34 19.66 -0.12
CA MET A 416 -12.90 19.80 -0.36
C MET A 416 -12.60 20.53 -1.67
N GLN A 417 -11.47 21.23 -1.73
CA GLN A 417 -10.98 21.92 -2.93
C GLN A 417 -10.97 20.99 -4.16
N LYS A 418 -10.47 19.76 -4.01
CA LYS A 418 -10.47 18.76 -5.08
C LYS A 418 -11.68 17.85 -4.96
N ALA A 419 -12.64 18.00 -5.89
CA ALA A 419 -13.82 17.16 -5.94
C ALA A 419 -13.45 15.67 -6.14
N GLN A 420 -13.83 14.83 -5.19
CA GLN A 420 -13.63 13.37 -5.22
C GLN A 420 -14.98 12.66 -5.24
N LEU A 421 -15.18 11.86 -6.30
CA LEU A 421 -16.34 10.97 -6.44
C LEU A 421 -15.88 9.52 -6.46
N PHE A 422 -16.71 8.65 -5.90
CA PHE A 422 -16.46 7.21 -5.89
C PHE A 422 -17.17 6.54 -7.08
N GLY A 423 -16.59 5.45 -7.57
CA GLY A 423 -17.23 4.63 -8.59
C GLY A 423 -18.54 4.04 -8.07
N GLY A 424 -19.59 4.12 -8.88
CA GLY A 424 -20.94 3.72 -8.52
C GLY A 424 -21.98 4.52 -9.30
N THR A 425 -22.98 5.08 -8.63
CA THR A 425 -24.00 5.95 -9.24
C THR A 425 -23.96 7.35 -8.59
N ILE A 426 -24.67 8.33 -9.20
CA ILE A 426 -24.87 9.64 -8.57
C ILE A 426 -25.56 9.46 -7.22
N ARG A 427 -26.61 8.65 -7.15
CA ARG A 427 -27.32 8.29 -5.91
C ARG A 427 -26.36 7.78 -4.84
N SER A 428 -25.54 6.78 -5.16
CA SER A 428 -24.60 6.19 -4.20
C SER A 428 -23.59 7.20 -3.67
N ASN A 429 -23.16 8.17 -4.48
CA ASN A 429 -22.29 9.25 -4.05
C ASN A 429 -22.99 10.27 -3.14
N LEU A 430 -24.26 10.60 -3.38
CA LEU A 430 -25.03 11.51 -2.55
C LEU A 430 -25.38 10.89 -1.18
N LEU A 431 -25.71 9.61 -1.15
CA LEU A 431 -26.00 8.87 0.09
C LEU A 431 -24.82 8.75 1.06
N TRP A 432 -23.61 9.14 0.65
CA TRP A 432 -22.49 9.31 1.60
C TRP A 432 -22.74 10.43 2.61
N GLY A 433 -23.53 11.44 2.24
CA GLY A 433 -23.95 12.50 3.17
C GLY A 433 -24.93 11.98 4.23
N ASN A 434 -25.91 11.18 3.82
CA ASN A 434 -26.87 10.52 4.70
C ASN A 434 -27.44 9.28 4.00
N GLN A 435 -27.16 8.08 4.55
CA GLN A 435 -27.60 6.81 3.98
C GLN A 435 -29.11 6.62 3.98
N ASN A 436 -29.82 7.32 4.86
CA ASN A 436 -31.28 7.25 5.03
C ASN A 436 -32.03 8.37 4.30
N ALA A 437 -31.33 9.19 3.47
CA ALA A 437 -31.97 10.28 2.74
C ALA A 437 -32.96 9.75 1.70
N SER A 438 -34.12 10.39 1.62
CA SER A 438 -35.12 10.10 0.58
C SER A 438 -34.70 10.68 -0.76
N ASP A 439 -35.31 10.19 -1.87
CA ASP A 439 -35.09 10.78 -3.20
C ASP A 439 -35.42 12.27 -3.22
N ALA A 440 -36.45 12.70 -2.48
CA ALA A 440 -36.80 14.11 -2.34
C ALA A 440 -35.68 14.94 -1.70
N ASP A 441 -35.01 14.40 -0.66
CA ASP A 441 -33.85 15.05 -0.03
C ASP A 441 -32.68 15.15 -1.01
N LEU A 442 -32.43 14.07 -1.81
CA LEU A 442 -31.37 14.07 -2.81
C LEU A 442 -31.60 15.13 -3.89
N TRP A 443 -32.84 15.23 -4.39
CA TRP A 443 -33.17 16.23 -5.40
C TRP A 443 -33.12 17.66 -4.83
N ALA A 444 -33.62 17.90 -3.63
CA ALA A 444 -33.50 19.21 -2.97
C ALA A 444 -32.05 19.65 -2.80
N ALA A 445 -31.17 18.74 -2.41
CA ALA A 445 -29.73 19.02 -2.32
C ALA A 445 -29.10 19.28 -3.71
N LEU A 446 -29.52 18.57 -4.75
CA LEU A 446 -29.09 18.81 -6.13
C LEU A 446 -29.55 20.15 -6.67
N GLU A 447 -30.79 20.56 -6.37
CA GLU A 447 -31.33 21.87 -6.74
C GLU A 447 -30.54 23.01 -6.08
N THR A 448 -30.32 22.92 -4.77
CA THR A 448 -29.48 23.87 -4.03
C THR A 448 -28.07 23.97 -4.58
N ALA A 449 -27.46 22.82 -4.89
CA ALA A 449 -26.10 22.73 -5.46
C ALA A 449 -26.03 23.10 -6.96
N GLN A 450 -27.14 23.55 -7.57
CA GLN A 450 -27.24 23.86 -9.02
C GLN A 450 -26.86 22.66 -9.91
N ALA A 451 -27.16 21.45 -9.45
CA ALA A 451 -26.81 20.21 -10.12
C ALA A 451 -28.00 19.47 -10.74
N ALA A 452 -29.23 19.82 -10.37
CA ALA A 452 -30.44 19.10 -10.76
C ALA A 452 -30.62 19.05 -12.29
N GLU A 453 -30.42 20.16 -13.01
CA GLU A 453 -30.58 20.24 -14.45
C GLU A 453 -29.73 19.22 -15.20
N PHE A 454 -28.40 19.15 -14.89
CA PHE A 454 -27.54 18.20 -15.59
C PHE A 454 -27.81 16.75 -15.17
N VAL A 455 -28.26 16.49 -13.94
CA VAL A 455 -28.63 15.13 -13.49
C VAL A 455 -29.92 14.70 -14.19
N HIS A 456 -30.91 15.57 -14.34
CA HIS A 456 -32.11 15.29 -15.12
C HIS A 456 -31.82 15.04 -16.62
N SER A 457 -30.79 15.69 -17.17
CA SER A 457 -30.39 15.47 -18.56
C SER A 457 -29.74 14.10 -18.81
N LYS A 458 -29.36 13.39 -17.74
CA LYS A 458 -28.78 12.05 -17.84
C LYS A 458 -29.86 10.99 -18.03
N PRO A 459 -29.63 9.95 -18.88
CA PRO A 459 -30.64 8.93 -19.18
C PRO A 459 -31.19 8.20 -17.96
N LEU A 460 -30.36 7.98 -16.93
CA LEU A 460 -30.72 7.26 -15.70
C LEU A 460 -30.89 8.18 -14.48
N GLY A 461 -30.78 9.51 -14.63
CA GLY A 461 -30.95 10.47 -13.56
C GLY A 461 -30.04 10.21 -12.36
N LEU A 462 -30.60 9.96 -11.17
CA LEU A 462 -29.85 9.63 -9.95
C LEU A 462 -29.04 8.31 -10.07
N ASP A 463 -29.49 7.38 -10.88
CA ASP A 463 -28.84 6.07 -11.04
C ASP A 463 -27.81 6.07 -12.19
N GLU A 464 -27.50 7.23 -12.77
CA GLU A 464 -26.46 7.38 -13.78
C GLU A 464 -25.10 6.96 -13.20
N PRO A 465 -24.34 6.11 -13.94
CA PRO A 465 -23.04 5.63 -13.51
C PRO A 465 -22.00 6.75 -13.36
N VAL A 466 -21.26 6.68 -12.27
CA VAL A 466 -20.09 7.51 -11.99
C VAL A 466 -18.84 6.62 -12.01
N GLU A 467 -17.92 6.90 -12.94
CA GLU A 467 -16.64 6.22 -12.97
C GLU A 467 -15.74 6.61 -11.79
N GLN A 468 -14.73 5.81 -11.49
CA GLN A 468 -13.76 6.08 -10.43
C GLN A 468 -13.13 7.48 -10.59
N GLY A 469 -13.28 8.32 -9.56
CA GLY A 469 -12.85 9.72 -9.58
C GLY A 469 -13.72 10.63 -10.47
N GLY A 470 -14.90 10.15 -10.91
CA GLY A 470 -15.83 10.90 -11.76
C GLY A 470 -15.26 11.23 -13.14
N ARG A 471 -14.44 10.36 -13.75
CA ARG A 471 -13.75 10.63 -15.03
C ARG A 471 -14.71 10.97 -16.18
N ASN A 472 -15.92 10.47 -16.11
CA ASN A 472 -17.00 10.73 -17.09
C ASN A 472 -17.78 12.03 -16.83
N LEU A 473 -17.36 12.86 -15.85
CA LEU A 473 -17.99 14.13 -15.50
C LEU A 473 -17.00 15.30 -15.66
N SER A 474 -17.53 16.48 -16.03
CA SER A 474 -16.73 17.72 -16.04
C SER A 474 -16.34 18.17 -14.63
N GLY A 475 -15.31 19.04 -14.52
CA GLY A 475 -14.88 19.58 -13.21
C GLY A 475 -16.02 20.25 -12.43
N GLY A 476 -16.81 21.11 -13.07
CA GLY A 476 -17.94 21.78 -12.47
C GLY A 476 -19.09 20.82 -12.08
N GLN A 477 -19.34 19.77 -12.86
CA GLN A 477 -20.32 18.73 -12.50
C GLN A 477 -19.88 17.97 -11.25
N LYS A 478 -18.60 17.55 -11.18
CA LYS A 478 -18.04 16.90 -9.99
C LYS A 478 -18.19 17.78 -8.75
N GLN A 479 -17.84 19.06 -8.88
CA GLN A 479 -17.88 19.99 -7.76
C GLN A 479 -19.31 20.17 -7.25
N ARG A 480 -20.29 20.38 -8.15
CA ARG A 480 -21.70 20.50 -7.77
C ARG A 480 -22.24 19.24 -7.10
N LEU A 481 -21.83 18.03 -7.54
CA LEU A 481 -22.21 16.78 -6.88
C LEU A 481 -21.58 16.64 -5.49
N THR A 482 -20.34 17.11 -5.29
CA THR A 482 -19.73 17.08 -3.95
C THR A 482 -20.38 18.09 -3.00
N ILE A 483 -20.84 19.24 -3.52
CA ILE A 483 -21.63 20.19 -2.74
C ILE A 483 -22.99 19.57 -2.38
N ALA A 484 -23.70 18.98 -3.36
CA ALA A 484 -24.97 18.30 -3.09
C ALA A 484 -24.80 17.20 -2.03
N ARG A 485 -23.75 16.38 -2.12
CA ARG A 485 -23.44 15.35 -1.11
C ARG A 485 -23.29 15.93 0.30
N ALA A 486 -22.60 17.07 0.44
CA ALA A 486 -22.46 17.75 1.72
C ALA A 486 -23.80 18.30 2.24
N LEU A 487 -24.69 18.76 1.38
CA LEU A 487 -26.02 19.28 1.75
C LEU A 487 -27.01 18.19 2.16
N VAL A 488 -26.87 16.97 1.61
CA VAL A 488 -27.72 15.80 1.98
C VAL A 488 -27.62 15.48 3.48
N SER A 489 -26.47 15.75 4.12
CA SER A 489 -26.32 15.55 5.57
C SER A 489 -27.07 16.56 6.42
N LYS A 490 -27.58 17.67 5.83
CA LYS A 490 -28.24 18.80 6.53
C LYS A 490 -27.38 19.34 7.68
N PRO A 491 -26.11 19.76 7.41
CA PRO A 491 -25.16 20.13 8.45
C PRO A 491 -25.56 21.45 9.14
N GLU A 492 -25.11 21.62 10.38
CA GLU A 492 -25.19 22.90 11.09
C GLU A 492 -24.09 23.87 10.63
N ILE A 493 -22.92 23.33 10.21
CA ILE A 493 -21.79 24.09 9.65
C ILE A 493 -21.40 23.48 8.30
N LEU A 494 -21.43 24.29 7.23
CA LEU A 494 -21.00 23.92 5.89
C LEU A 494 -19.71 24.64 5.55
N ILE A 495 -18.67 23.89 5.16
CA ILE A 495 -17.37 24.43 4.72
C ILE A 495 -17.22 24.19 3.22
N LEU A 496 -17.02 25.26 2.46
CA LEU A 496 -16.77 25.26 1.03
C LEU A 496 -15.31 25.68 0.78
N ASP A 497 -14.37 24.71 0.72
CA ASP A 497 -12.94 25.00 0.53
C ASP A 497 -12.63 25.14 -0.96
N ASP A 498 -12.46 26.38 -1.43
CA ASP A 498 -12.19 26.80 -2.82
C ASP A 498 -13.08 26.09 -3.86
N SER A 499 -14.29 25.74 -3.43
CA SER A 499 -15.24 24.96 -4.23
C SER A 499 -15.82 25.71 -5.41
N ALA A 500 -15.74 27.04 -5.41
CA ALA A 500 -16.19 27.91 -6.48
C ALA A 500 -15.19 28.01 -7.65
N SER A 501 -13.93 27.60 -7.48
CA SER A 501 -12.89 27.73 -8.49
C SER A 501 -13.18 26.96 -9.79
N ALA A 502 -13.91 25.83 -9.69
CA ALA A 502 -14.34 25.02 -10.81
C ALA A 502 -15.70 25.41 -11.41
N LEU A 503 -16.39 26.40 -10.83
CA LEU A 503 -17.70 26.90 -11.26
C LEU A 503 -17.56 28.20 -12.07
N ASP A 504 -18.45 28.40 -13.02
CA ASP A 504 -18.61 29.69 -13.66
C ASP A 504 -19.29 30.69 -12.69
N TYR A 505 -19.13 31.98 -12.99
CA TYR A 505 -19.62 33.06 -12.12
C TYR A 505 -21.15 33.02 -11.88
N ALA A 506 -21.93 32.63 -12.89
CA ALA A 506 -23.39 32.58 -12.79
C ALA A 506 -23.83 31.44 -11.87
N THR A 507 -23.24 30.26 -12.04
CA THR A 507 -23.50 29.10 -11.18
C THR A 507 -23.06 29.35 -9.73
N ASP A 508 -21.89 29.97 -9.51
CA ASP A 508 -21.43 30.34 -8.16
C ASP A 508 -22.39 31.33 -7.47
N ALA A 509 -22.84 32.36 -8.18
CA ALA A 509 -23.81 33.34 -7.66
C ALA A 509 -25.17 32.69 -7.34
N ALA A 510 -25.67 31.81 -8.21
CA ALA A 510 -26.91 31.06 -8.00
C ALA A 510 -26.80 30.11 -6.79
N LEU A 511 -25.69 29.41 -6.65
CA LEU A 511 -25.39 28.53 -5.51
C LEU A 511 -25.43 29.33 -4.18
N ARG A 512 -24.71 30.45 -4.11
CA ARG A 512 -24.70 31.29 -2.90
C ARG A 512 -26.09 31.83 -2.55
N LYS A 513 -26.85 32.26 -3.54
CA LYS A 513 -28.24 32.68 -3.35
C LYS A 513 -29.13 31.56 -2.82
N ALA A 514 -28.96 30.35 -3.35
CA ALA A 514 -29.68 29.16 -2.92
C ALA A 514 -29.31 28.77 -1.47
N LEU A 515 -28.02 28.82 -1.12
CA LEU A 515 -27.56 28.56 0.25
C LEU A 515 -28.11 29.57 1.26
N ALA A 516 -28.11 30.87 0.92
CA ALA A 516 -28.67 31.92 1.77
C ALA A 516 -30.21 31.82 1.94
N ALA A 517 -30.90 31.16 1.02
CA ALA A 517 -32.36 30.96 1.08
C ALA A 517 -32.77 29.69 1.85
N LEU A 518 -31.82 28.85 2.27
CA LEU A 518 -32.13 27.63 3.03
C LEU A 518 -32.75 27.98 4.39
N PRO A 519 -33.82 27.29 4.78
CA PRO A 519 -34.42 27.50 6.10
C PRO A 519 -33.50 26.95 7.19
N GLY A 520 -33.22 27.76 8.21
CA GLY A 520 -32.42 27.35 9.37
C GLY A 520 -31.21 28.25 9.62
N SER A 521 -30.47 27.96 10.70
CA SER A 521 -29.31 28.73 11.14
C SER A 521 -27.99 28.06 10.72
N MET A 522 -27.90 27.54 9.47
CA MET A 522 -26.68 26.93 8.96
C MET A 522 -25.57 27.98 8.82
N THR A 523 -24.46 27.79 9.50
CA THR A 523 -23.25 28.60 9.36
C THR A 523 -22.42 28.14 8.17
N VAL A 524 -22.05 29.08 7.28
CA VAL A 524 -21.33 28.72 6.04
C VAL A 524 -19.96 29.36 6.02
N PHE A 525 -18.92 28.55 5.89
CA PHE A 525 -17.55 28.99 5.63
C PHE A 525 -17.25 28.90 4.14
N ILE A 526 -16.94 30.03 3.51
CA ILE A 526 -16.58 30.10 2.08
C ILE A 526 -15.11 30.48 1.97
N VAL A 527 -14.27 29.52 1.65
CA VAL A 527 -12.86 29.78 1.33
C VAL A 527 -12.76 30.11 -0.17
N SER A 528 -12.24 31.26 -0.51
CA SER A 528 -12.11 31.67 -1.90
C SER A 528 -10.88 32.57 -2.11
N GLN A 529 -10.30 32.48 -3.30
CA GLN A 529 -9.33 33.47 -3.78
C GLN A 529 -10.02 34.63 -4.50
N ARG A 530 -11.32 34.51 -4.79
CA ARG A 530 -12.11 35.53 -5.50
C ARG A 530 -12.82 36.44 -4.52
N ALA A 531 -12.45 37.71 -4.45
CA ALA A 531 -13.12 38.70 -3.58
C ALA A 531 -14.61 38.86 -3.91
N ALA A 532 -14.99 38.73 -5.20
CA ALA A 532 -16.38 38.76 -5.63
C ALA A 532 -17.27 37.70 -4.97
N SER A 533 -16.72 36.54 -4.62
CA SER A 533 -17.49 35.47 -3.96
C SER A 533 -17.78 35.77 -2.49
N LEU A 534 -17.10 36.74 -1.88
CA LEU A 534 -17.13 37.01 -0.45
C LEU A 534 -17.76 38.37 -0.09
N GLN A 535 -18.10 39.22 -1.06
CA GLN A 535 -18.60 40.57 -0.83
C GLN A 535 -19.86 40.65 0.05
N HIS A 536 -20.64 39.55 0.09
CA HIS A 536 -21.88 39.46 0.86
C HIS A 536 -21.74 38.61 2.12
N ALA A 537 -20.51 38.21 2.47
CA ALA A 537 -20.27 37.51 3.73
C ALA A 537 -20.49 38.47 4.93
N ASP A 538 -21.06 37.94 6.01
CA ASP A 538 -21.29 38.70 7.24
C ASP A 538 -19.96 39.11 7.88
N GLN A 539 -18.94 38.23 7.74
CA GLN A 539 -17.60 38.46 8.23
C GLN A 539 -16.59 37.85 7.26
N ILE A 540 -15.48 38.54 7.02
CA ILE A 540 -14.39 38.07 6.17
C ILE A 540 -13.11 38.03 6.99
N LEU A 541 -12.44 36.87 6.99
CA LEU A 541 -11.10 36.65 7.53
C LEU A 541 -10.09 36.82 6.41
N VAL A 542 -9.18 37.76 6.55
CA VAL A 542 -8.06 37.96 5.63
C VAL A 542 -6.83 37.32 6.22
N LEU A 543 -6.32 36.28 5.56
CA LEU A 543 -5.11 35.56 6.00
C LEU A 543 -3.91 35.97 5.14
N ASP A 544 -2.81 36.27 5.80
CA ASP A 544 -1.52 36.54 5.18
C ASP A 544 -0.41 35.82 5.94
N ASP A 545 0.34 34.97 5.25
CA ASP A 545 1.46 34.16 5.79
C ASP A 545 1.15 33.50 7.15
N GLY A 546 -0.04 32.88 7.26
CA GLY A 546 -0.49 32.18 8.46
C GLY A 546 -1.05 33.06 9.59
N HIS A 547 -1.10 34.36 9.40
CA HIS A 547 -1.65 35.33 10.38
C HIS A 547 -2.97 35.93 9.93
N LEU A 548 -3.79 36.37 10.89
CA LEU A 548 -5.02 37.11 10.63
C LEU A 548 -4.68 38.58 10.37
N ALA A 549 -4.61 38.98 9.09
CA ALA A 549 -4.29 40.34 8.69
C ALA A 549 -5.48 41.30 8.80
N GLY A 550 -6.70 40.79 8.76
CA GLY A 550 -7.92 41.60 8.90
C GLY A 550 -9.16 40.77 9.17
N LEU A 551 -10.12 41.33 9.89
CA LEU A 551 -11.40 40.75 10.25
C LEU A 551 -12.48 41.79 10.19
N GLY A 552 -13.55 41.57 9.43
CA GLY A 552 -14.67 42.51 9.31
C GLY A 552 -15.51 42.27 8.06
N THR A 553 -16.43 43.20 7.77
CA THR A 553 -17.22 43.18 6.54
C THR A 553 -16.40 43.63 5.31
N HIS A 554 -16.93 43.41 4.13
CA HIS A 554 -16.28 43.87 2.89
C HIS A 554 -15.96 45.38 2.91
N ALA A 555 -16.90 46.22 3.36
CA ALA A 555 -16.72 47.66 3.38
C ALA A 555 -15.68 48.11 4.42
N GLU A 556 -15.67 47.50 5.59
CA GLU A 556 -14.69 47.79 6.65
C GLU A 556 -13.28 47.39 6.22
N LEU A 557 -13.12 46.21 5.60
CA LEU A 557 -11.82 45.72 5.17
C LEU A 557 -11.21 46.50 3.99
N LEU A 558 -12.05 47.00 3.09
CA LEU A 558 -11.57 47.91 2.04
C LEU A 558 -11.01 49.24 2.61
N ALA A 559 -11.53 49.69 3.77
CA ALA A 559 -11.08 50.91 4.41
C ALA A 559 -9.89 50.71 5.37
N SER A 560 -9.76 49.50 5.97
CA SER A 560 -8.85 49.25 7.10
C SER A 560 -7.76 48.22 6.85
N CYS A 561 -7.88 47.33 5.84
CA CYS A 561 -6.96 46.21 5.59
C CYS A 561 -6.25 46.38 4.24
N PRO A 562 -4.98 46.79 4.23
CA PRO A 562 -4.21 46.95 2.97
C PRO A 562 -4.12 45.68 2.15
N VAL A 563 -3.97 44.50 2.80
CA VAL A 563 -3.90 43.20 2.12
C VAL A 563 -5.20 42.90 1.38
N TYR A 564 -6.36 43.18 1.99
CA TYR A 564 -7.66 42.99 1.34
C TYR A 564 -7.87 43.96 0.18
N GLU A 565 -7.48 45.22 0.35
CA GLU A 565 -7.55 46.23 -0.71
C GLU A 565 -6.70 45.82 -1.91
N GLU A 566 -5.48 45.33 -1.70
CA GLU A 566 -4.60 44.86 -2.76
C GLU A 566 -5.23 43.68 -3.51
N ILE A 567 -5.72 42.65 -2.80
CA ILE A 567 -6.39 41.49 -3.40
C ILE A 567 -7.60 41.95 -4.23
N TYR A 568 -8.43 42.82 -3.69
CA TYR A 568 -9.60 43.35 -4.39
C TYR A 568 -9.21 44.16 -5.63
N ALA A 569 -8.30 45.10 -5.48
CA ALA A 569 -7.83 45.94 -6.57
C ALA A 569 -7.18 45.15 -7.73
N SER A 570 -6.48 44.07 -7.40
CA SER A 570 -5.88 43.19 -8.42
C SER A 570 -6.91 42.50 -9.31
N GLN A 571 -8.13 42.27 -8.78
CA GLN A 571 -9.22 41.57 -9.49
C GLN A 571 -10.15 42.51 -10.26
N PHE A 572 -10.33 43.75 -9.81
CA PHE A 572 -11.33 44.70 -10.37
C PHE A 572 -10.72 45.88 -11.13
N LYS A 573 -9.49 46.33 -10.83
CA LYS A 573 -8.85 47.46 -11.53
C LYS A 573 -8.45 47.22 -12.99
N LYS A 574 -8.49 46.00 -13.50
CA LYS A 574 -8.22 45.66 -14.90
C LYS A 574 -9.43 45.74 -15.84
N GLY A 575 -10.63 45.96 -15.34
CA GLY A 575 -11.89 45.94 -16.10
C GLY A 575 -12.37 47.31 -16.63
N ASP A 576 -12.05 48.43 -15.96
CA ASP A 576 -12.64 49.74 -16.27
C ASP A 576 -11.82 50.60 -17.27
N ALA A 577 -10.73 50.10 -17.84
CA ALA A 577 -9.93 50.84 -18.83
C ALA A 577 -10.35 50.57 -20.28
N ARG A 578 -11.48 49.93 -20.54
CA ARG A 578 -12.09 49.73 -21.87
C ARG A 578 -13.62 49.85 -21.82
N GLN A 579 -14.11 51.04 -21.61
CA GLN A 579 -15.35 51.55 -22.15
C GLN A 579 -15.14 52.93 -22.76
#